data_b554dd666016776a56c92bc28941fa0b
#
_entry.id   b554dd666016776a56c92bc28941fa0b
#
_cell.length_a   1.000
_cell.length_b   1.000
_cell.length_c   1.000
_cell.angle_alpha   90.00
_cell.angle_beta   90.00
_cell.angle_gamma   90.00
#
_symmetry.space_group_name_H-M   'P 1'
#
loop_
_entity.id
_entity.type
_entity.pdbx_description
1 polymer ?
#
loop_
_entity_poly.entity_id
_entity_poly.type
_entity_poly.pdbx_seq_one_letter_code
_entity_poly.pdbx_strand_id
1 'polypeptide(L)'
;MPTTKWILPEGIEDILPEQAYWLEIKRREVIDTFISSGYGLVIPPLIEYTDSLIRETGDDLNLQTFKLVDQETGKQLGLRADITSQISRIYSTYNNNNVNRYCYFDHVVRTKNDNTKNSRIPIQAGAELIGSNETESEAELVILMINVLKKFTRKKIFLDLGHVGIFKKLMTYSNLEKEQEKQIKNIIRSKSTSEIKKYLEGLNINESLKECLKNFPKMHGPANKLENYLDQLKSFNNDIENDIYRMIKFSDIIKKAHADISINFDFCELKGFDYENDILFSAYIENDSHEVAIGGKYDLNSTGVSGIGFSIDVRNLIKNQFLNKTKYKLINKSGKWFTEDNND
;
A
#
# COMPACT_ATOMS: atom_id res chain seq x y z
N MET A 1 -32.32 18.27 -24.17
CA MET A 1 -31.04 17.68 -23.77
C MET A 1 -30.07 18.80 -23.46
N PRO A 2 -29.46 18.92 -22.29
CA PRO A 2 -28.45 19.95 -22.08
C PRO A 2 -27.27 19.65 -23.03
N THR A 3 -26.89 20.60 -23.81
CA THR A 3 -25.69 20.55 -24.67
C THR A 3 -24.47 20.56 -23.76
N THR A 4 -23.96 19.39 -23.41
CA THR A 4 -22.82 19.20 -22.51
C THR A 4 -21.52 19.64 -23.19
N LYS A 5 -21.25 20.96 -23.17
CA LYS A 5 -19.95 21.52 -23.57
C LYS A 5 -18.85 21.30 -22.52
N TRP A 6 -19.22 20.83 -21.29
CA TRP A 6 -18.33 20.70 -20.15
C TRP A 6 -18.37 19.25 -19.66
N ILE A 7 -17.46 18.42 -20.15
CA ILE A 7 -17.35 17.01 -19.77
C ILE A 7 -15.97 16.82 -19.13
N LEU A 8 -15.94 16.25 -17.93
CA LEU A 8 -14.70 15.82 -17.30
C LEU A 8 -14.21 14.53 -17.98
N PRO A 9 -12.88 14.29 -18.02
CA PRO A 9 -12.33 13.02 -18.48
C PRO A 9 -12.83 11.87 -17.63
N GLU A 10 -12.88 10.66 -18.21
CA GLU A 10 -13.27 9.46 -17.50
C GLU A 10 -12.37 9.21 -16.28
N GLY A 11 -12.98 8.87 -15.14
CA GLY A 11 -12.30 8.65 -13.86
C GLY A 11 -11.85 9.94 -13.16
N ILE A 12 -12.22 11.11 -13.67
CA ILE A 12 -12.02 12.40 -13.01
C ILE A 12 -13.38 12.96 -12.61
N GLU A 13 -13.53 13.32 -11.34
CA GLU A 13 -14.81 13.77 -10.76
C GLU A 13 -14.57 14.95 -9.83
N ASP A 14 -15.54 15.87 -9.79
CA ASP A 14 -15.59 16.91 -8.77
C ASP A 14 -15.93 16.31 -7.40
N ILE A 15 -15.41 16.90 -6.34
CA ILE A 15 -15.84 16.63 -4.96
C ILE A 15 -16.77 17.79 -4.57
N LEU A 16 -18.06 17.48 -4.45
CA LEU A 16 -19.09 18.48 -4.19
C LEU A 16 -19.11 18.91 -2.70
N PRO A 17 -19.77 20.05 -2.36
CA PRO A 17 -19.62 20.70 -1.05
C PRO A 17 -19.77 19.80 0.17
N GLU A 18 -20.75 18.89 0.20
CA GLU A 18 -20.95 17.98 1.32
C GLU A 18 -19.75 17.05 1.53
N GLN A 19 -19.30 16.41 0.46
CA GLN A 19 -18.13 15.52 0.47
C GLN A 19 -16.84 16.30 0.75
N ALA A 20 -16.67 17.48 0.13
CA ALA A 20 -15.49 18.31 0.28
C ALA A 20 -15.33 18.80 1.74
N TYR A 21 -16.42 19.23 2.38
CA TYR A 21 -16.38 19.65 3.78
C TYR A 21 -16.01 18.48 4.72
N TRP A 22 -16.62 17.32 4.52
CA TRP A 22 -16.33 16.15 5.32
C TRP A 22 -14.88 15.66 5.11
N LEU A 23 -14.40 15.69 3.87
CA LEU A 23 -13.01 15.40 3.53
C LEU A 23 -12.06 16.31 4.30
N GLU A 24 -12.33 17.62 4.36
CA GLU A 24 -11.48 18.56 5.07
C GLU A 24 -11.48 18.32 6.58
N ILE A 25 -12.62 17.93 7.18
CA ILE A 25 -12.67 17.52 8.59
C ILE A 25 -11.74 16.29 8.79
N LYS A 26 -11.87 15.28 7.96
CA LYS A 26 -11.07 14.05 8.07
C LYS A 26 -9.60 14.31 7.81
N ARG A 27 -9.27 15.19 6.88
CA ARG A 27 -7.89 15.62 6.64
C ARG A 27 -7.23 16.17 7.92
N ARG A 28 -7.91 17.02 8.65
CA ARG A 28 -7.43 17.57 9.94
C ARG A 28 -7.24 16.46 10.97
N GLU A 29 -8.25 15.61 11.18
CA GLU A 29 -8.16 14.50 12.14
C GLU A 29 -7.00 13.54 11.83
N VAL A 30 -6.73 13.26 10.55
CA VAL A 30 -5.65 12.38 10.09
C VAL A 30 -4.28 13.04 10.30
N ILE A 31 -4.13 14.30 9.89
CA ILE A 31 -2.88 15.04 10.06
C ILE A 31 -2.55 15.18 11.56
N ASP A 32 -3.52 15.52 12.40
CA ASP A 32 -3.31 15.62 13.85
C ASP A 32 -2.91 14.26 14.46
N THR A 33 -3.46 13.15 13.94
CA THR A 33 -3.07 11.80 14.34
C THR A 33 -1.61 11.50 13.96
N PHE A 34 -1.17 11.88 12.77
CA PHE A 34 0.21 11.73 12.34
C PHE A 34 1.18 12.56 13.18
N ILE A 35 0.88 13.84 13.36
CA ILE A 35 1.74 14.78 14.11
C ILE A 35 1.85 14.35 15.59
N SER A 36 0.74 13.97 16.21
CA SER A 36 0.73 13.49 17.61
C SER A 36 1.48 12.16 17.79
N SER A 37 1.67 11.40 16.71
CA SER A 37 2.48 10.18 16.68
C SER A 37 3.95 10.45 16.32
N GLY A 38 4.37 11.71 16.20
CA GLY A 38 5.76 12.11 15.94
C GLY A 38 6.16 12.13 14.47
N TYR A 39 5.20 12.13 13.53
CA TYR A 39 5.47 12.21 12.10
C TYR A 39 5.42 13.66 11.60
N GLY A 40 6.48 14.08 10.90
CA GLY A 40 6.55 15.41 10.29
C GLY A 40 5.76 15.50 8.99
N LEU A 41 4.84 16.46 8.91
CA LEU A 41 4.06 16.67 7.68
C LEU A 41 4.95 17.27 6.58
N VAL A 42 4.92 16.66 5.41
CA VAL A 42 5.56 17.16 4.18
C VAL A 42 4.53 17.38 3.09
N ILE A 43 4.74 18.38 2.25
CA ILE A 43 3.91 18.70 1.09
C ILE A 43 4.82 18.76 -0.14
N PRO A 44 5.07 17.61 -0.78
CA PRO A 44 5.88 17.57 -2.01
C PRO A 44 5.16 18.24 -3.18
N PRO A 45 5.88 18.76 -4.19
CA PRO A 45 5.26 19.35 -5.37
C PRO A 45 4.48 18.31 -6.18
N LEU A 46 3.38 18.74 -6.81
CA LEU A 46 2.57 17.88 -7.68
C LEU A 46 3.31 17.48 -8.97
N ILE A 47 4.22 18.32 -9.43
CA ILE A 47 4.97 18.18 -10.69
C ILE A 47 6.46 18.13 -10.38
N GLU A 48 7.15 17.13 -10.92
CA GLU A 48 8.62 17.01 -10.87
C GLU A 48 9.15 16.49 -12.20
N TYR A 49 10.47 16.49 -12.38
CA TYR A 49 11.09 15.79 -13.51
C TYR A 49 10.74 14.31 -13.45
N THR A 50 10.38 13.73 -14.60
CA THR A 50 9.96 12.33 -14.70
C THR A 50 11.02 11.39 -14.09
N ASP A 51 12.31 11.64 -14.37
CA ASP A 51 13.41 10.83 -13.85
C ASP A 51 13.49 10.82 -12.31
N SER A 52 13.06 11.92 -11.66
CA SER A 52 13.00 11.99 -10.19
C SER A 52 11.84 11.18 -9.64
N LEU A 53 10.68 11.21 -10.32
CA LEU A 53 9.46 10.52 -9.86
C LEU A 53 9.53 9.00 -9.98
N ILE A 54 10.27 8.49 -10.99
CA ILE A 54 10.31 7.06 -11.30
C ILE A 54 11.61 6.37 -10.84
N ARG A 55 12.56 7.11 -10.28
CA ARG A 55 13.92 6.63 -10.00
C ARG A 55 13.96 5.43 -9.04
N GLU A 56 13.12 5.45 -8.02
CA GLU A 56 13.09 4.44 -6.94
C GLU A 56 11.89 3.48 -7.10
N THR A 57 11.18 3.54 -8.25
CA THR A 57 9.93 2.81 -8.45
C THR A 57 10.02 1.90 -9.67
N GLY A 58 9.26 0.80 -9.66
CA GLY A 58 9.19 -0.13 -10.77
C GLY A 58 8.48 0.43 -12.02
N ASP A 59 8.49 -0.36 -13.09
CA ASP A 59 7.89 -0.01 -14.39
C ASP A 59 6.40 0.35 -14.30
N ASP A 60 5.68 -0.21 -13.33
CA ASP A 60 4.24 0.03 -13.13
C ASP A 60 3.94 1.51 -12.84
N LEU A 61 4.74 2.17 -12.01
CA LEU A 61 4.52 3.58 -11.70
C LEU A 61 4.86 4.48 -12.87
N ASN A 62 5.85 4.11 -13.67
CA ASN A 62 6.18 4.82 -14.91
C ASN A 62 5.01 4.83 -15.91
N LEU A 63 4.28 3.72 -16.01
CA LEU A 63 3.07 3.59 -16.84
C LEU A 63 1.88 4.40 -16.28
N GLN A 64 1.83 4.59 -14.97
CA GLN A 64 0.78 5.35 -14.29
C GLN A 64 1.03 6.87 -14.27
N THR A 65 2.23 7.32 -14.58
CA THR A 65 2.63 8.73 -14.52
C THR A 65 2.22 9.49 -15.78
N PHE A 66 1.44 10.56 -15.63
CA PHE A 66 1.23 11.52 -16.72
C PHE A 66 2.51 12.27 -17.04
N LYS A 67 2.88 12.29 -18.31
CA LYS A 67 4.10 12.94 -18.79
C LYS A 67 3.75 14.22 -19.55
N LEU A 68 4.49 15.27 -19.25
CA LEU A 68 4.35 16.62 -19.79
C LEU A 68 5.71 17.08 -20.31
N VAL A 69 5.72 18.07 -21.18
CA VAL A 69 6.94 18.75 -21.60
C VAL A 69 6.95 20.15 -20.98
N ASP A 70 8.00 20.46 -20.25
CA ASP A 70 8.25 21.82 -19.76
C ASP A 70 8.58 22.71 -20.94
N GLN A 71 7.74 23.70 -21.20
CA GLN A 71 7.91 24.58 -22.35
C GLN A 71 9.07 25.56 -22.23
N GLU A 72 9.55 25.81 -21.00
CA GLU A 72 10.70 26.69 -20.77
C GLU A 72 12.03 25.97 -21.01
N THR A 73 12.13 24.72 -20.54
CA THR A 73 13.40 23.97 -20.57
C THR A 73 13.45 22.85 -21.59
N GLY A 74 12.32 22.46 -22.17
CA GLY A 74 12.19 21.30 -23.06
C GLY A 74 12.31 19.95 -22.35
N LYS A 75 12.44 19.92 -21.03
CA LYS A 75 12.60 18.68 -20.24
C LYS A 75 11.26 18.00 -20.01
N GLN A 76 11.31 16.68 -19.78
CA GLN A 76 10.12 15.90 -19.45
C GLN A 76 9.77 16.04 -17.97
N LEU A 77 8.54 16.46 -17.70
CA LEU A 77 7.93 16.51 -16.38
C LEU A 77 6.91 15.39 -16.23
N GLY A 78 6.59 15.03 -14.99
CA GLY A 78 5.52 14.12 -14.65
C GLY A 78 4.62 14.68 -13.54
N LEU A 79 3.34 14.29 -13.58
CA LEU A 79 2.46 14.42 -12.43
C LEU A 79 2.67 13.21 -11.53
N ARG A 80 2.87 13.42 -10.23
CA ARG A 80 3.11 12.31 -9.28
C ARG A 80 1.94 11.33 -9.30
N ALA A 81 2.23 10.05 -9.50
CA ALA A 81 1.26 8.95 -9.39
C ALA A 81 1.25 8.31 -8.00
N ASP A 82 2.32 8.58 -7.21
CA ASP A 82 2.50 8.17 -5.82
C ASP A 82 3.40 9.18 -5.09
N ILE A 83 3.31 9.25 -3.74
CA ILE A 83 4.07 10.21 -2.93
C ILE A 83 5.33 9.57 -2.33
N THR A 84 5.39 8.27 -2.14
CA THR A 84 6.51 7.54 -1.52
C THR A 84 7.85 7.85 -2.19
N SER A 85 7.90 7.90 -3.54
CA SER A 85 9.12 8.25 -4.29
C SER A 85 9.63 9.65 -3.98
N GLN A 86 8.72 10.61 -3.76
CA GLN A 86 9.08 11.97 -3.38
C GLN A 86 9.61 12.04 -1.94
N ILE A 87 9.06 11.23 -1.02
CA ILE A 87 9.57 11.12 0.35
C ILE A 87 10.99 10.54 0.33
N SER A 88 11.24 9.50 -0.47
CA SER A 88 12.57 8.92 -0.67
C SER A 88 13.58 9.98 -1.16
N ARG A 89 13.19 10.82 -2.12
CA ARG A 89 14.01 11.95 -2.61
C ARG A 89 14.26 12.99 -1.51
N ILE A 90 13.22 13.38 -0.74
CA ILE A 90 13.34 14.32 0.37
C ILE A 90 14.32 13.78 1.41
N TYR A 91 14.18 12.52 1.80
CA TYR A 91 15.09 11.85 2.70
C TYR A 91 16.54 11.92 2.18
N SER A 92 16.77 11.49 0.93
CA SER A 92 18.10 11.48 0.32
C SER A 92 18.74 12.86 0.21
N THR A 93 17.92 13.93 0.09
CA THR A 93 18.42 15.31 -0.09
C THR A 93 18.69 16.01 1.23
N TYR A 94 17.84 15.81 2.24
CA TYR A 94 17.82 16.63 3.47
C TYR A 94 18.18 15.86 4.74
N ASN A 95 18.47 14.55 4.64
CA ASN A 95 18.72 13.74 5.82
C ASN A 95 20.18 13.71 6.25
N ASN A 96 20.38 13.62 7.58
CA ASN A 96 21.67 13.49 8.24
C ASN A 96 21.88 12.07 8.83
N ASN A 97 21.46 11.02 8.12
CA ASN A 97 21.58 9.60 8.53
C ASN A 97 20.82 9.19 9.81
N ASN A 98 19.78 9.91 10.16
CA ASN A 98 18.92 9.58 11.31
C ASN A 98 17.64 8.86 10.87
N VAL A 99 16.97 8.22 11.83
CA VAL A 99 15.58 7.72 11.63
C VAL A 99 14.66 8.91 11.43
N ASN A 100 13.93 8.90 10.33
CA ASN A 100 13.00 9.96 9.98
C ASN A 100 11.58 9.42 9.83
N ARG A 101 10.63 10.21 10.32
CA ARG A 101 9.19 9.96 10.25
C ARG A 101 8.54 11.07 9.47
N TYR A 102 8.02 10.74 8.28
CA TYR A 102 7.30 11.67 7.41
C TYR A 102 5.86 11.25 7.24
N CYS A 103 4.96 12.20 7.10
CA CYS A 103 3.58 11.94 6.72
C CYS A 103 3.12 12.92 5.65
N TYR A 104 2.06 12.53 4.95
CA TYR A 104 1.47 13.34 3.88
C TYR A 104 -0.03 13.12 3.78
N PHE A 105 -0.71 14.12 3.19
CA PHE A 105 -2.11 14.03 2.82
C PHE A 105 -2.31 14.90 1.58
N ASP A 106 -2.32 14.29 0.38
CA ASP A 106 -2.38 15.06 -0.85
C ASP A 106 -2.87 14.23 -2.05
N HIS A 107 -3.14 14.91 -3.16
CA HIS A 107 -3.58 14.29 -4.40
C HIS A 107 -2.43 13.62 -5.15
N VAL A 108 -2.74 12.51 -5.81
CA VAL A 108 -1.93 11.90 -6.85
C VAL A 108 -2.73 11.79 -8.14
N VAL A 109 -2.06 11.67 -9.30
CA VAL A 109 -2.73 11.67 -10.60
C VAL A 109 -2.24 10.48 -11.42
N ARG A 110 -3.15 9.59 -11.82
CA ARG A 110 -2.83 8.34 -12.53
C ARG A 110 -3.40 8.32 -13.94
N THR A 111 -2.62 7.81 -14.89
CA THR A 111 -3.04 7.65 -16.29
C THR A 111 -4.18 6.65 -16.46
N LYS A 112 -4.23 5.63 -15.59
CA LYS A 112 -5.21 4.54 -15.63
C LYS A 112 -5.89 4.37 -14.27
N ASN A 113 -7.11 3.87 -14.30
CA ASN A 113 -7.77 3.30 -13.12
C ASN A 113 -7.42 1.82 -13.05
N ASP A 114 -6.96 1.35 -11.90
CA ASP A 114 -6.71 -0.07 -11.67
C ASP A 114 -8.02 -0.84 -11.43
N ASN A 115 -9.10 -0.12 -11.09
CA ASN A 115 -10.43 -0.67 -10.86
C ASN A 115 -11.51 0.32 -11.30
N THR A 116 -12.66 -0.19 -11.73
CA THR A 116 -13.83 0.59 -12.21
C THR A 116 -14.43 1.55 -11.16
N LYS A 117 -14.01 1.46 -9.90
CA LYS A 117 -14.48 2.30 -8.78
C LYS A 117 -13.51 3.41 -8.37
N ASN A 118 -12.26 3.36 -8.81
CA ASN A 118 -11.22 4.29 -8.35
C ASN A 118 -11.15 5.54 -9.22
N SER A 119 -10.93 6.66 -8.56
CA SER A 119 -10.62 7.92 -9.25
C SER A 119 -9.22 7.88 -9.86
N ARG A 120 -9.03 8.54 -10.99
CA ARG A 120 -7.69 8.83 -11.53
C ARG A 120 -6.97 9.95 -10.76
N ILE A 121 -7.68 10.62 -9.86
CA ILE A 121 -7.13 11.61 -8.93
C ILE A 121 -7.47 11.15 -7.49
N PRO A 122 -6.84 10.06 -6.99
CA PRO A 122 -7.01 9.67 -5.60
C PRO A 122 -6.36 10.67 -4.66
N ILE A 123 -6.86 10.69 -3.42
CA ILE A 123 -6.26 11.46 -2.33
C ILE A 123 -5.57 10.46 -1.42
N GLN A 124 -4.26 10.53 -1.35
CA GLN A 124 -3.45 9.67 -0.49
C GLN A 124 -3.18 10.33 0.85
N ALA A 125 -3.50 9.61 1.94
CA ALA A 125 -2.95 9.87 3.26
C ALA A 125 -1.96 8.76 3.58
N GLY A 126 -0.75 9.10 4.01
CA GLY A 126 0.27 8.09 4.28
C GLY A 126 1.35 8.57 5.21
N ALA A 127 2.16 7.63 5.65
CA ALA A 127 3.32 7.87 6.49
C ALA A 127 4.47 6.94 6.11
N GLU A 128 5.68 7.45 6.25
CA GLU A 128 6.93 6.75 5.92
C GLU A 128 7.89 6.85 7.11
N LEU A 129 8.44 5.72 7.51
CA LEU A 129 9.49 5.62 8.52
C LEU A 129 10.75 5.10 7.83
N ILE A 130 11.79 5.90 7.79
CA ILE A 130 13.02 5.61 7.05
C ILE A 130 14.20 5.56 8.01
N GLY A 131 15.10 4.58 7.86
CA GLY A 131 16.32 4.47 8.63
C GLY A 131 16.23 3.57 9.85
N SER A 132 15.15 2.80 10.04
CA SER A 132 15.04 1.76 11.06
C SER A 132 14.73 0.40 10.44
N ASN A 133 15.36 -0.64 10.98
CA ASN A 133 15.12 -2.05 10.64
C ASN A 133 14.52 -2.85 11.81
N GLU A 134 14.11 -2.15 12.87
CA GLU A 134 13.53 -2.78 14.04
C GLU A 134 12.06 -3.15 13.80
N THR A 135 11.69 -4.38 14.14
CA THR A 135 10.31 -4.87 13.98
C THR A 135 9.30 -4.01 14.75
N GLU A 136 9.71 -3.45 15.88
CA GLU A 136 8.91 -2.53 16.69
C GLU A 136 8.58 -1.22 15.95
N SER A 137 9.56 -0.66 15.24
CA SER A 137 9.37 0.54 14.43
C SER A 137 8.46 0.28 13.23
N GLU A 138 8.59 -0.91 12.62
CA GLU A 138 7.73 -1.34 11.53
C GLU A 138 6.28 -1.53 12.02
N ALA A 139 6.09 -2.15 13.19
CA ALA A 139 4.77 -2.33 13.80
C ALA A 139 4.14 -0.98 14.24
N GLU A 140 4.95 -0.01 14.72
CA GLU A 140 4.51 1.36 15.02
C GLU A 140 3.75 1.97 13.83
N LEU A 141 4.32 1.82 12.63
CA LEU A 141 3.73 2.38 11.40
C LEU A 141 2.36 1.75 11.07
N VAL A 142 2.24 0.43 11.21
CA VAL A 142 0.96 -0.26 10.96
C VAL A 142 -0.08 0.07 12.03
N ILE A 143 0.33 0.20 13.29
CA ILE A 143 -0.54 0.68 14.37
C ILE A 143 -1.05 2.10 14.05
N LEU A 144 -0.19 2.98 13.54
CA LEU A 144 -0.58 4.32 13.09
C LEU A 144 -1.59 4.25 11.93
N MET A 145 -1.36 3.39 10.94
CA MET A 145 -2.31 3.15 9.83
C MET A 145 -3.68 2.74 10.36
N ILE A 146 -3.74 1.79 11.29
CA ILE A 146 -4.99 1.32 11.91
C ILE A 146 -5.68 2.47 12.66
N ASN A 147 -4.94 3.28 13.41
CA ASN A 147 -5.47 4.45 14.12
C ASN A 147 -6.10 5.45 13.15
N VAL A 148 -5.47 5.67 12.00
CA VAL A 148 -6.02 6.52 10.94
C VAL A 148 -7.28 5.91 10.34
N LEU A 149 -7.27 4.63 9.98
CA LEU A 149 -8.45 3.95 9.44
C LEU A 149 -9.65 4.00 10.39
N LYS A 150 -9.41 3.89 11.70
CA LYS A 150 -10.46 4.03 12.74
C LYS A 150 -11.08 5.43 12.82
N LYS A 151 -10.48 6.47 12.21
CA LYS A 151 -11.12 7.79 12.03
C LYS A 151 -12.20 7.77 10.94
N PHE A 152 -12.13 6.82 10.01
CA PHE A 152 -13.07 6.70 8.90
C PHE A 152 -14.16 5.66 9.15
N THR A 153 -13.92 4.64 9.96
CA THR A 153 -14.86 3.53 10.14
C THR A 153 -14.88 2.98 11.56
N ARG A 154 -16.05 2.48 11.97
CA ARG A 154 -16.22 1.65 13.19
C ARG A 154 -16.35 0.16 12.86
N LYS A 155 -16.35 -0.20 11.57
CA LYS A 155 -16.40 -1.58 11.13
C LYS A 155 -15.09 -2.29 11.46
N LYS A 156 -15.13 -3.61 11.46
CA LYS A 156 -13.96 -4.44 11.68
C LYS A 156 -12.92 -4.22 10.58
N ILE A 157 -11.66 -4.13 10.98
CA ILE A 157 -10.50 -4.02 10.08
C ILE A 157 -9.83 -5.40 10.03
N PHE A 158 -9.49 -5.82 8.82
CA PHE A 158 -8.69 -7.00 8.54
C PHE A 158 -7.34 -6.54 8.02
N LEU A 159 -6.28 -7.15 8.51
CA LEU A 159 -4.91 -6.90 8.06
C LEU A 159 -4.36 -8.19 7.47
N ASP A 160 -3.95 -8.14 6.21
CA ASP A 160 -3.28 -9.24 5.54
C ASP A 160 -1.79 -8.91 5.42
N LEU A 161 -0.95 -9.86 5.82
CA LEU A 161 0.51 -9.75 5.81
C LEU A 161 1.07 -10.64 4.70
N GLY A 162 1.93 -10.08 3.87
CA GLY A 162 2.75 -10.80 2.89
C GLY A 162 4.24 -10.70 3.23
N HIS A 163 5.07 -11.47 2.54
CA HIS A 163 6.52 -11.38 2.66
C HIS A 163 7.21 -11.75 1.35
N VAL A 164 7.61 -10.75 0.60
CA VAL A 164 8.25 -10.95 -0.72
C VAL A 164 9.59 -11.66 -0.60
N GLY A 165 10.35 -11.38 0.44
CA GLY A 165 11.66 -11.98 0.67
C GLY A 165 11.64 -13.51 0.76
N ILE A 166 10.58 -14.10 1.32
CA ILE A 166 10.44 -15.59 1.38
C ILE A 166 10.36 -16.15 -0.04
N PHE A 167 9.53 -15.57 -0.91
CA PHE A 167 9.42 -16.02 -2.29
C PHE A 167 10.73 -15.80 -3.07
N LYS A 168 11.39 -14.65 -2.89
CA LYS A 168 12.70 -14.38 -3.52
C LYS A 168 13.76 -15.40 -3.12
N LYS A 169 13.81 -15.81 -1.83
CA LYS A 169 14.73 -16.84 -1.34
C LYS A 169 14.44 -18.21 -1.97
N LEU A 170 13.18 -18.57 -2.16
CA LEU A 170 12.80 -19.80 -2.88
C LEU A 170 13.23 -19.76 -4.36
N MET A 171 13.08 -18.61 -5.02
CA MET A 171 13.53 -18.44 -6.41
C MET A 171 15.05 -18.51 -6.51
N THR A 172 15.80 -17.87 -5.61
CA THR A 172 17.25 -17.99 -5.56
C THR A 172 17.70 -19.43 -5.37
N TYR A 173 17.05 -20.21 -4.49
CA TYR A 173 17.31 -21.63 -4.32
C TYR A 173 17.02 -22.46 -5.58
N SER A 174 16.02 -22.06 -6.37
CA SER A 174 15.61 -22.76 -7.59
C SER A 174 16.65 -22.71 -8.69
N ASN A 175 17.50 -21.67 -8.71
CA ASN A 175 18.46 -21.36 -9.78
C ASN A 175 17.84 -21.32 -11.18
N LEU A 176 16.60 -20.82 -11.26
CA LEU A 176 15.83 -20.65 -12.50
C LEU A 176 16.26 -19.37 -13.25
N GLU A 177 15.96 -19.32 -14.53
CA GLU A 177 16.11 -18.10 -15.32
C GLU A 177 15.04 -17.07 -14.92
N LYS A 178 15.37 -15.78 -15.05
CA LYS A 178 14.48 -14.65 -14.66
C LYS A 178 13.07 -14.73 -15.29
N GLU A 179 12.98 -15.20 -16.54
CA GLU A 179 11.67 -15.34 -17.19
C GLU A 179 10.83 -16.46 -16.57
N GLN A 180 11.47 -17.56 -16.16
CA GLN A 180 10.79 -18.66 -15.46
C GLN A 180 10.33 -18.23 -14.06
N GLU A 181 11.16 -17.49 -13.33
CA GLU A 181 10.78 -16.91 -12.04
C GLU A 181 9.58 -15.96 -12.18
N LYS A 182 9.58 -15.11 -13.22
CA LYS A 182 8.48 -14.20 -13.52
C LYS A 182 7.19 -14.95 -13.82
N GLN A 183 7.25 -16.05 -14.55
CA GLN A 183 6.08 -16.89 -14.83
C GLN A 183 5.55 -17.52 -13.53
N ILE A 184 6.40 -18.10 -12.70
CA ILE A 184 6.01 -18.66 -11.40
C ILE A 184 5.37 -17.57 -10.54
N LYS A 185 5.98 -16.38 -10.44
CA LYS A 185 5.43 -15.23 -9.71
C LYS A 185 4.00 -14.91 -10.16
N ASN A 186 3.77 -14.81 -11.47
CA ASN A 186 2.46 -14.47 -12.02
C ASN A 186 1.40 -15.54 -11.71
N ILE A 187 1.75 -16.81 -11.84
CA ILE A 187 0.84 -17.92 -11.52
C ILE A 187 0.53 -17.97 -10.02
N ILE A 188 1.52 -17.76 -9.15
CA ILE A 188 1.32 -17.73 -7.69
C ILE A 188 0.43 -16.55 -7.30
N ARG A 189 0.63 -15.37 -7.88
CA ARG A 189 -0.24 -14.20 -7.64
C ARG A 189 -1.69 -14.46 -8.03
N SER A 190 -1.93 -15.23 -9.09
CA SER A 190 -3.30 -15.63 -9.49
C SER A 190 -3.89 -16.73 -8.61
N LYS A 191 -3.11 -17.31 -7.68
CA LYS A 191 -3.46 -18.46 -6.81
C LYS A 191 -3.96 -19.69 -7.59
N SER A 192 -3.55 -19.83 -8.84
CA SER A 192 -3.96 -20.93 -9.70
C SER A 192 -3.17 -22.21 -9.39
N THR A 193 -3.72 -23.08 -8.53
CA THR A 193 -3.07 -24.35 -8.13
C THR A 193 -2.94 -25.34 -9.30
N SER A 194 -3.83 -25.30 -10.26
CA SER A 194 -3.77 -26.17 -11.46
C SER A 194 -2.68 -25.71 -12.43
N GLU A 195 -2.57 -24.40 -12.62
CA GLU A 195 -1.61 -23.81 -13.54
C GLU A 195 -0.17 -23.94 -13.01
N ILE A 196 0.05 -23.67 -11.71
CA ILE A 196 1.36 -23.83 -11.10
C ILE A 196 1.85 -25.28 -11.18
N LYS A 197 0.97 -26.26 -10.90
CA LYS A 197 1.31 -27.67 -11.02
C LYS A 197 1.77 -28.03 -12.43
N LYS A 198 0.98 -27.66 -13.46
CA LYS A 198 1.30 -27.91 -14.87
C LYS A 198 2.62 -27.25 -15.29
N TYR A 199 2.85 -26.00 -14.86
CA TYR A 199 4.05 -25.26 -15.22
C TYR A 199 5.32 -25.91 -14.61
N LEU A 200 5.26 -26.31 -13.34
CA LEU A 200 6.38 -26.93 -12.63
C LEU A 200 6.77 -28.32 -13.17
N GLU A 201 5.83 -29.07 -13.78
CA GLU A 201 6.14 -30.36 -14.41
C GLU A 201 7.18 -30.23 -15.54
N GLY A 202 7.21 -29.09 -16.25
CA GLY A 202 8.15 -28.82 -17.33
C GLY A 202 9.51 -28.28 -16.87
N LEU A 203 9.71 -28.03 -15.58
CA LEU A 203 10.94 -27.43 -15.06
C LEU A 203 11.87 -28.49 -14.44
N ASN A 204 13.16 -28.29 -14.66
CA ASN A 204 14.21 -29.12 -14.05
C ASN A 204 14.69 -28.49 -12.75
N ILE A 205 13.93 -28.61 -11.66
CA ILE A 205 14.25 -28.14 -10.32
C ILE A 205 14.07 -29.25 -9.30
N ASN A 206 14.58 -29.05 -8.09
CA ASN A 206 14.48 -29.99 -6.99
C ASN A 206 13.00 -30.36 -6.70
N GLU A 207 12.71 -31.66 -6.53
CA GLU A 207 11.33 -32.16 -6.32
C GLU A 207 10.70 -31.62 -4.99
N SER A 208 11.51 -31.43 -3.95
CA SER A 208 11.00 -30.83 -2.70
C SER A 208 10.56 -29.38 -2.92
N LEU A 209 11.29 -28.63 -3.76
CA LEU A 209 10.91 -27.27 -4.12
C LEU A 209 9.66 -27.26 -5.00
N LYS A 210 9.53 -28.19 -5.97
CA LYS A 210 8.31 -28.32 -6.77
C LYS A 210 7.09 -28.55 -5.87
N GLU A 211 7.21 -29.44 -4.90
CA GLU A 211 6.10 -29.72 -4.00
C GLU A 211 5.77 -28.52 -3.08
N CYS A 212 6.79 -27.80 -2.63
CA CYS A 212 6.62 -26.54 -1.89
C CYS A 212 5.86 -25.51 -2.75
N LEU A 213 6.30 -25.26 -3.99
CA LEU A 213 5.70 -24.28 -4.90
C LEU A 213 4.28 -24.66 -5.34
N LYS A 214 3.96 -25.97 -5.50
CA LYS A 214 2.59 -26.44 -5.74
C LYS A 214 1.63 -26.11 -4.61
N ASN A 215 2.15 -26.15 -3.36
CA ASN A 215 1.36 -25.87 -2.17
C ASN A 215 1.38 -24.39 -1.76
N PHE A 216 2.31 -23.60 -2.30
CA PHE A 216 2.48 -22.17 -1.96
C PHE A 216 1.18 -21.36 -2.08
N PRO A 217 0.32 -21.52 -3.10
CA PRO A 217 -0.98 -20.85 -3.19
C PRO A 217 -1.95 -21.13 -2.04
N LYS A 218 -1.70 -22.19 -1.24
CA LYS A 218 -2.51 -22.56 -0.07
C LYS A 218 -1.90 -22.08 1.25
N MET A 219 -0.72 -21.47 1.22
CA MET A 219 -0.02 -20.97 2.41
C MET A 219 -0.56 -19.59 2.79
N HIS A 220 -1.75 -19.58 3.33
CA HIS A 220 -2.44 -18.41 3.85
C HIS A 220 -3.35 -18.77 5.02
N GLY A 221 -3.71 -17.81 5.83
CA GLY A 221 -4.61 -18.00 6.96
C GLY A 221 -4.38 -17.04 8.12
N PRO A 222 -4.95 -17.31 9.29
CA PRO A 222 -4.71 -16.49 10.49
C PRO A 222 -3.23 -16.47 10.87
N ALA A 223 -2.71 -15.31 11.30
CA ALA A 223 -1.28 -15.12 11.61
C ALA A 223 -0.72 -16.11 12.63
N ASN A 224 -1.53 -16.58 13.57
CA ASN A 224 -1.14 -17.62 14.56
C ASN A 224 -0.87 -19.00 13.95
N LYS A 225 -1.05 -19.19 12.65
CA LYS A 225 -0.70 -20.42 11.93
C LYS A 225 0.58 -20.31 11.12
N LEU A 226 1.29 -19.17 11.16
CA LEU A 226 2.54 -18.96 10.44
C LEU A 226 3.59 -20.05 10.74
N GLU A 227 3.74 -20.44 12.00
CA GLU A 227 4.70 -21.50 12.42
C GLU A 227 4.46 -22.84 11.72
N ASN A 228 3.24 -23.15 11.29
CA ASN A 228 2.93 -24.42 10.63
C ASN A 228 3.68 -24.62 9.30
N TYR A 229 4.16 -23.53 8.70
CA TYR A 229 4.88 -23.55 7.43
C TYR A 229 6.40 -23.46 7.59
N LEU A 230 6.88 -23.27 8.83
CA LEU A 230 8.29 -23.04 9.12
C LEU A 230 9.16 -24.20 8.64
N ASP A 231 8.84 -25.44 9.03
CA ASP A 231 9.65 -26.61 8.71
C ASP A 231 9.74 -26.89 7.21
N GLN A 232 8.67 -26.59 6.48
CA GLN A 232 8.64 -26.75 5.04
C GLN A 232 9.50 -25.69 4.33
N LEU A 233 9.48 -24.45 4.80
CA LEU A 233 10.12 -23.32 4.11
C LEU A 233 11.59 -23.17 4.49
N LYS A 234 11.96 -23.36 5.75
CA LYS A 234 13.35 -23.22 6.22
C LYS A 234 14.32 -24.20 5.57
N SER A 235 13.83 -25.36 5.08
CA SER A 235 14.66 -26.37 4.40
C SER A 235 15.34 -25.85 3.12
N PHE A 236 14.80 -24.76 2.54
CA PHE A 236 15.34 -24.15 1.32
C PHE A 236 16.31 -22.99 1.61
N ASN A 237 16.11 -22.30 2.73
CA ASN A 237 16.98 -21.21 3.16
C ASN A 237 16.76 -20.95 4.66
N ASN A 238 17.82 -21.03 5.46
CA ASN A 238 17.75 -20.85 6.92
C ASN A 238 17.26 -19.44 7.33
N ASP A 239 17.50 -18.42 6.49
CA ASP A 239 17.03 -17.06 6.77
C ASP A 239 15.50 -16.91 6.72
N ILE A 240 14.79 -17.85 6.07
CA ILE A 240 13.32 -17.86 6.05
C ILE A 240 12.76 -18.07 7.48
N GLU A 241 13.47 -18.80 8.32
CA GLU A 241 13.09 -18.97 9.73
C GLU A 241 13.02 -17.61 10.45
N ASN A 242 14.02 -16.77 10.26
CA ASN A 242 14.06 -15.42 10.82
C ASN A 242 12.92 -14.55 10.27
N ASP A 243 12.63 -14.64 8.97
CA ASP A 243 11.52 -13.89 8.36
C ASP A 243 10.17 -14.27 8.98
N ILE A 244 9.91 -15.57 9.16
CA ILE A 244 8.67 -16.06 9.75
C ILE A 244 8.56 -15.61 11.23
N TYR A 245 9.63 -15.71 12.02
CA TYR A 245 9.62 -15.23 13.41
C TYR A 245 9.44 -13.71 13.49
N ARG A 246 10.02 -12.95 12.56
CA ARG A 246 9.75 -11.51 12.45
C ARG A 246 8.27 -11.21 12.15
N MET A 247 7.66 -11.94 11.21
CA MET A 247 6.22 -11.79 10.91
C MET A 247 5.36 -12.12 12.13
N ILE A 248 5.69 -13.17 12.90
CA ILE A 248 4.98 -13.54 14.13
C ILE A 248 5.11 -12.41 15.15
N LYS A 249 6.34 -11.97 15.46
CA LYS A 249 6.60 -10.85 16.38
C LYS A 249 5.85 -9.58 15.97
N PHE A 250 5.90 -9.24 14.68
CA PHE A 250 5.20 -8.10 14.10
C PHE A 250 3.68 -8.20 14.32
N SER A 251 3.08 -9.34 14.02
CA SER A 251 1.65 -9.57 14.23
C SER A 251 1.26 -9.48 15.70
N ASP A 252 2.08 -9.99 16.61
CA ASP A 252 1.84 -9.97 18.05
C ASP A 252 1.86 -8.56 18.62
N ILE A 253 2.81 -7.72 18.18
CA ILE A 253 2.87 -6.30 18.59
C ILE A 253 1.61 -5.58 18.17
N ILE A 254 1.19 -5.75 16.90
CA ILE A 254 -0.02 -5.11 16.38
C ILE A 254 -1.26 -5.62 17.11
N LYS A 255 -1.34 -6.94 17.39
CA LYS A 255 -2.47 -7.54 18.09
C LYS A 255 -2.59 -7.10 19.54
N LYS A 256 -1.47 -6.83 20.22
CA LYS A 256 -1.44 -6.24 21.56
C LYS A 256 -1.97 -4.82 21.58
N ALA A 257 -1.65 -4.01 20.55
CA ALA A 257 -2.15 -2.64 20.41
C ALA A 257 -3.63 -2.58 20.00
N HIS A 258 -4.05 -3.52 19.14
CA HIS A 258 -5.38 -3.58 18.54
C HIS A 258 -5.96 -4.99 18.59
N ALA A 259 -6.51 -5.39 19.75
CA ALA A 259 -7.10 -6.71 19.95
C ALA A 259 -8.34 -7.00 19.08
N ASP A 260 -8.99 -5.96 18.58
CA ASP A 260 -10.23 -5.99 17.80
C ASP A 260 -10.03 -6.28 16.31
N ILE A 261 -8.80 -6.18 15.77
CA ILE A 261 -8.53 -6.48 14.36
C ILE A 261 -8.28 -7.97 14.12
N SER A 262 -8.51 -8.42 12.89
CA SER A 262 -8.08 -9.76 12.44
C SER A 262 -6.82 -9.63 11.61
N ILE A 263 -5.80 -10.41 11.96
CA ILE A 263 -4.52 -10.45 11.24
C ILE A 263 -4.40 -11.81 10.57
N ASN A 264 -4.25 -11.79 9.25
CA ASN A 264 -3.98 -12.96 8.43
C ASN A 264 -2.61 -12.82 7.76
N PHE A 265 -2.14 -13.91 7.16
CA PHE A 265 -0.99 -13.90 6.26
C PHE A 265 -1.37 -14.54 4.93
N ASP A 266 -0.66 -14.13 3.86
CA ASP A 266 -0.78 -14.68 2.53
C ASP A 266 0.57 -14.58 1.80
N PHE A 267 1.26 -15.70 1.63
CA PHE A 267 2.55 -15.69 0.94
C PHE A 267 2.42 -15.47 -0.58
N CYS A 268 1.20 -15.51 -1.13
CA CYS A 268 0.95 -15.13 -2.52
C CYS A 268 0.77 -13.63 -2.74
N GLU A 269 0.71 -12.84 -1.66
CA GLU A 269 0.71 -11.39 -1.77
C GLU A 269 2.13 -10.93 -2.14
N LEU A 270 2.34 -10.70 -3.43
CA LEU A 270 3.61 -10.33 -4.04
C LEU A 270 3.51 -8.99 -4.79
N LYS A 271 2.56 -8.12 -4.37
CA LYS A 271 2.49 -6.75 -4.90
C LYS A 271 3.80 -6.04 -4.56
N GLY A 272 4.25 -5.16 -5.44
CA GLY A 272 5.52 -4.46 -5.21
C GLY A 272 6.79 -5.32 -5.28
N PHE A 273 6.71 -6.58 -5.73
CA PHE A 273 7.83 -7.54 -5.78
C PHE A 273 9.13 -6.95 -6.35
N ASP A 274 9.05 -6.03 -7.30
CA ASP A 274 10.21 -5.52 -8.01
C ASP A 274 10.99 -4.47 -7.19
N TYR A 275 10.39 -3.84 -6.19
CA TYR A 275 11.04 -2.84 -5.32
C TYR A 275 10.93 -3.14 -3.81
N GLU A 276 10.04 -4.05 -3.39
CA GLU A 276 9.92 -4.46 -2.01
C GLU A 276 10.70 -5.76 -1.75
N ASN A 277 11.30 -5.87 -0.58
CA ASN A 277 12.20 -7.00 -0.27
C ASN A 277 11.82 -7.77 0.99
N ASP A 278 10.82 -7.33 1.73
CA ASP A 278 10.52 -7.82 3.07
C ASP A 278 8.99 -7.93 3.27
N ILE A 279 8.49 -7.45 4.40
CA ILE A 279 7.09 -7.52 4.77
C ILE A 279 6.24 -6.56 3.94
N LEU A 280 5.07 -7.07 3.54
CA LEU A 280 3.98 -6.33 2.92
C LEU A 280 2.77 -6.37 3.83
N PHE A 281 1.91 -5.38 3.72
CA PHE A 281 0.62 -5.42 4.39
C PHE A 281 -0.46 -4.68 3.61
N SER A 282 -1.68 -5.21 3.69
CA SER A 282 -2.88 -4.60 3.14
C SER A 282 -3.99 -4.59 4.18
N ALA A 283 -4.74 -3.50 4.27
CA ALA A 283 -5.88 -3.42 5.18
C ALA A 283 -7.19 -3.41 4.41
N TYR A 284 -8.18 -4.11 4.96
CA TYR A 284 -9.53 -4.22 4.43
C TYR A 284 -10.53 -3.84 5.51
N ILE A 285 -11.71 -3.35 5.11
CA ILE A 285 -12.82 -3.04 5.99
C ILE A 285 -13.93 -4.07 5.75
N GLU A 286 -14.57 -4.49 6.82
CA GLU A 286 -15.69 -5.43 6.77
C GLU A 286 -16.74 -5.01 5.73
N ASN A 287 -17.16 -5.95 4.88
CA ASN A 287 -18.08 -5.75 3.74
C ASN A 287 -17.53 -4.83 2.63
N ASP A 288 -16.20 -4.65 2.56
CA ASP A 288 -15.52 -4.07 1.40
C ASP A 288 -14.55 -5.11 0.83
N SER A 289 -14.64 -5.35 -0.48
CA SER A 289 -13.78 -6.33 -1.17
C SER A 289 -12.45 -5.72 -1.64
N HIS A 290 -12.27 -4.41 -1.43
CA HIS A 290 -11.09 -3.68 -1.89
C HIS A 290 -10.20 -3.32 -0.71
N GLU A 291 -8.91 -3.35 -0.95
CA GLU A 291 -7.94 -2.81 -0.02
C GLU A 291 -8.15 -1.29 0.17
N VAL A 292 -8.15 -0.86 1.41
CA VAL A 292 -8.32 0.56 1.77
C VAL A 292 -6.99 1.21 2.13
N ALA A 293 -6.01 0.40 2.49
CA ALA A 293 -4.63 0.82 2.73
C ALA A 293 -3.67 -0.28 2.29
N ILE A 294 -2.53 0.11 1.77
CA ILE A 294 -1.44 -0.77 1.37
C ILE A 294 -0.12 -0.20 1.88
N GLY A 295 0.81 -1.06 2.17
CA GLY A 295 2.15 -0.65 2.57
C GLY A 295 3.12 -1.83 2.60
N GLY A 296 4.38 -1.50 2.86
CA GLY A 296 5.45 -2.50 2.92
C GLY A 296 6.80 -1.87 3.15
N LYS A 297 7.80 -2.73 3.26
CA LYS A 297 9.18 -2.36 3.41
C LYS A 297 9.89 -2.30 2.07
N TYR A 298 10.60 -1.23 1.83
CA TYR A 298 11.33 -0.96 0.60
C TYR A 298 12.74 -0.47 0.88
N ASP A 299 13.62 -0.62 -0.11
CA ASP A 299 14.99 -0.13 -0.04
C ASP A 299 15.15 1.16 -0.85
N LEU A 300 15.80 2.15 -0.25
CA LEU A 300 16.22 3.35 -0.96
C LEU A 300 17.55 3.05 -1.65
N ASN A 301 17.51 2.65 -2.92
CA ASN A 301 18.67 2.21 -3.70
C ASN A 301 19.80 3.25 -3.73
N SER A 302 19.47 4.53 -3.63
CA SER A 302 20.44 5.63 -3.64
C SER A 302 21.26 5.77 -2.35
N THR A 303 20.77 5.23 -1.24
CA THR A 303 21.37 5.43 0.11
C THR A 303 21.75 4.14 0.83
N GLY A 304 21.26 2.98 0.36
CA GLY A 304 21.41 1.70 1.07
C GLY A 304 20.64 1.62 2.39
N VAL A 305 19.66 2.50 2.59
CA VAL A 305 18.81 2.56 3.78
C VAL A 305 17.44 2.01 3.43
N SER A 306 16.82 1.28 4.36
CA SER A 306 15.45 0.79 4.20
C SER A 306 14.43 1.76 4.79
N GLY A 307 13.26 1.79 4.18
CA GLY A 307 12.08 2.46 4.68
C GLY A 307 10.90 1.50 4.76
N ILE A 308 9.92 1.86 5.57
CA ILE A 308 8.61 1.23 5.59
C ILE A 308 7.55 2.32 5.54
N GLY A 309 6.53 2.12 4.70
CA GLY A 309 5.49 3.11 4.51
C GLY A 309 4.12 2.50 4.27
N PHE A 310 3.10 3.33 4.37
CA PHE A 310 1.76 3.00 3.92
C PHE A 310 1.08 4.17 3.23
N SER A 311 0.12 3.84 2.36
CA SER A 311 -0.81 4.80 1.79
C SER A 311 -2.25 4.32 1.92
N ILE A 312 -3.15 5.26 2.19
CA ILE A 312 -4.60 5.08 2.28
C ILE A 312 -5.25 5.89 1.16
N ASP A 313 -6.12 5.29 0.35
CA ASP A 313 -6.96 6.03 -0.58
C ASP A 313 -8.18 6.61 0.16
N VAL A 314 -8.01 7.83 0.62
CA VAL A 314 -9.04 8.55 1.39
C VAL A 314 -10.31 8.79 0.58
N ARG A 315 -10.18 9.03 -0.74
CA ARG A 315 -11.34 9.30 -1.61
C ARG A 315 -12.28 8.09 -1.68
N ASN A 316 -11.72 6.88 -1.76
CA ASN A 316 -12.53 5.65 -1.75
C ASN A 316 -13.23 5.43 -0.41
N LEU A 317 -12.55 5.70 0.70
CA LEU A 317 -13.15 5.60 2.04
C LEU A 317 -14.34 6.55 2.21
N ILE A 318 -14.24 7.77 1.70
CA ILE A 318 -15.30 8.76 1.75
C ILE A 318 -16.47 8.35 0.85
N LYS A 319 -16.22 7.97 -0.39
CA LYS A 319 -17.24 7.58 -1.37
C LYS A 319 -18.13 6.46 -0.82
N ASN A 320 -17.53 5.47 -0.16
CA ASN A 320 -18.24 4.35 0.45
C ASN A 320 -19.13 4.77 1.64
N GLN A 321 -18.77 5.83 2.37
CA GLN A 321 -19.58 6.34 3.49
C GLN A 321 -20.82 7.10 3.02
N PHE A 322 -20.72 7.86 1.93
CA PHE A 322 -21.86 8.59 1.36
C PHE A 322 -22.84 7.68 0.61
N LEU A 323 -22.38 6.56 0.08
CA LEU A 323 -23.26 5.52 -0.50
C LEU A 323 -24.10 4.79 0.57
N ASN A 324 -23.64 4.77 1.81
CA ASN A 324 -24.32 4.15 2.96
C ASN A 324 -25.08 5.20 3.81
N LYS A 325 -26.00 5.98 3.23
CA LYS A 325 -26.85 6.98 3.89
C LYS A 325 -26.20 7.57 5.16
N THR A 326 -25.52 8.69 5.02
CA THR A 326 -24.86 9.35 6.15
C THR A 326 -25.87 9.81 7.18
N LYS A 327 -25.57 9.55 8.46
CA LYS A 327 -26.30 10.07 9.63
C LYS A 327 -26.30 11.61 9.72
N TYR A 328 -25.56 12.29 8.86
CA TYR A 328 -25.36 13.74 8.96
C TYR A 328 -25.74 14.40 7.65
N LYS A 329 -26.63 15.36 7.74
CA LYS A 329 -26.97 16.27 6.65
C LYS A 329 -26.19 17.57 6.86
N LEU A 330 -25.43 18.00 5.84
CA LEU A 330 -24.87 19.34 5.85
C LEU A 330 -25.95 20.33 5.46
N ILE A 331 -26.20 21.27 6.34
CA ILE A 331 -27.13 22.37 6.09
C ILE A 331 -26.39 23.69 6.11
N ASN A 332 -26.73 24.56 5.14
CA ASN A 332 -26.25 25.92 5.11
C ASN A 332 -27.27 26.83 5.82
N LYS A 333 -26.87 27.41 6.93
CA LYS A 333 -27.66 28.45 7.63
C LYS A 333 -26.89 29.77 7.54
N SER A 334 -27.42 30.72 6.79
CA SER A 334 -26.83 32.06 6.67
C SER A 334 -25.37 32.10 6.21
N GLY A 335 -25.01 31.30 5.20
CA GLY A 335 -23.66 31.25 4.66
C GLY A 335 -22.66 30.41 5.48
N LYS A 336 -23.10 29.78 6.57
CA LYS A 336 -22.29 28.87 7.39
C LYS A 336 -22.80 27.44 7.25
N TRP A 337 -21.88 26.48 7.13
CA TRP A 337 -22.21 25.06 7.06
C TRP A 337 -22.21 24.43 8.45
N PHE A 338 -23.23 23.65 8.73
CA PHE A 338 -23.43 22.89 9.98
C PHE A 338 -23.71 21.44 9.65
N THR A 339 -23.32 20.54 10.55
CA THR A 339 -23.75 19.14 10.51
C THR A 339 -25.02 19.00 11.32
N GLU A 340 -26.06 18.42 10.74
CA GLU A 340 -27.29 18.05 11.43
C GLU A 340 -27.43 16.53 11.41
N ASP A 341 -27.70 15.93 12.59
CA ASP A 341 -27.94 14.49 12.67
C ASP A 341 -29.26 14.16 11.96
N ASN A 342 -29.21 13.29 10.96
CA ASN A 342 -30.41 12.69 10.41
C ASN A 342 -30.89 11.59 11.39
N ASN A 343 -31.57 11.99 12.42
CA ASN A 343 -32.35 11.09 13.25
C ASN A 343 -33.77 11.00 12.66
N ASP A 344 -33.94 10.24 11.58
CA ASP A 344 -35.22 9.71 11.10
C ASP A 344 -35.05 8.25 10.66
#